data_b97ed032653b02656c9d6834a63ce3cc
#
_entry.id   b97ed032653b02656c9d6834a63ce3cc
#
_cell.length_a   1.000
_cell.length_b   1.000
_cell.length_c   1.000
_cell.angle_alpha   90.00
_cell.angle_beta   90.00
_cell.angle_gamma   90.00
#
_symmetry.space_group_name_H-M   'P 1'
#
loop_
_entity.id
_entity.type
_entity.pdbx_description
1 polymer ?
#
loop_
_entity_poly.entity_id
_entity_poly.type
_entity_poly.pdbx_seq_one_letter_code
_entity_poly.pdbx_strand_id
1 'polypeptide(L)'
;MMTIDDVKQILYDKYHASITSIDIISRSNGSTFCDLPDMAYSYDDMVERDFVGEQERPKSFDAISICGIYVNFIEFKSGKINKKTRDDIRLKLAEGLHYLERCILHESFINNNRIKLRFVLVYSKKANAELVLEKQRRYQRQLNESILSLGNIPEYQPFIGGNKYSEKFHYVDEAKSLNEEEFIASKSKYIGDITMQ
;
A
#
# COMPACT_ATOMS: atom_id res chain seq x y z
N MET A 1 3.44 -12.74 -21.37
CA MET A 1 2.98 -11.54 -20.63
C MET A 1 2.22 -12.04 -19.42
N MET A 2 2.69 -11.74 -18.23
CA MET A 2 2.15 -12.19 -16.94
C MET A 2 0.71 -11.70 -16.74
N THR A 3 -0.14 -12.55 -16.18
CA THR A 3 -1.51 -12.24 -15.78
C THR A 3 -1.61 -12.11 -14.26
N ILE A 4 -2.73 -11.62 -13.76
CA ILE A 4 -2.95 -11.54 -12.31
C ILE A 4 -3.02 -12.93 -11.66
N ASP A 5 -3.48 -13.94 -12.39
CA ASP A 5 -3.54 -15.31 -11.89
C ASP A 5 -2.14 -15.94 -11.84
N ASP A 6 -1.24 -15.60 -12.77
CA ASP A 6 0.17 -15.99 -12.67
C ASP A 6 0.81 -15.39 -11.40
N VAL A 7 0.51 -14.13 -11.07
CA VAL A 7 1.00 -13.49 -9.85
C VAL A 7 0.48 -14.20 -8.60
N LYS A 8 -0.82 -14.51 -8.56
CA LYS A 8 -1.42 -15.27 -7.45
C LYS A 8 -0.73 -16.62 -7.27
N GLN A 9 -0.53 -17.36 -8.38
CA GLN A 9 0.09 -18.67 -8.35
C GLN A 9 1.52 -18.59 -7.81
N ILE A 10 2.35 -17.67 -8.33
CA ILE A 10 3.74 -17.48 -7.89
C ILE A 10 3.80 -17.13 -6.41
N LEU A 11 2.95 -16.19 -5.95
CA LEU A 11 2.93 -15.79 -4.54
C LEU A 11 2.49 -16.95 -3.65
N TYR A 12 1.48 -17.71 -4.05
CA TYR A 12 1.01 -18.84 -3.27
C TYR A 12 2.07 -19.94 -3.20
N ASP A 13 2.63 -20.36 -4.33
CA ASP A 13 3.61 -21.44 -4.38
C ASP A 13 4.86 -21.13 -3.54
N LYS A 14 5.31 -19.88 -3.60
CA LYS A 14 6.55 -19.50 -2.92
C LYS A 14 6.32 -19.01 -1.48
N TYR A 15 5.18 -18.36 -1.18
CA TYR A 15 5.00 -17.62 0.08
C TYR A 15 3.71 -17.95 0.83
N HIS A 16 3.05 -19.08 0.59
CA HIS A 16 1.83 -19.44 1.34
C HIS A 16 2.07 -19.48 2.87
N ALA A 17 3.29 -19.80 3.32
CA ALA A 17 3.65 -19.75 4.74
C ALA A 17 3.70 -18.34 5.34
N SER A 18 3.76 -17.29 4.50
CA SER A 18 3.70 -15.88 4.92
C SER A 18 2.29 -15.33 4.91
N ILE A 19 1.27 -16.15 4.66
CA ILE A 19 -0.13 -15.73 4.72
C ILE A 19 -0.56 -15.66 6.19
N THR A 20 -1.01 -14.48 6.61
CA THR A 20 -1.52 -14.25 7.96
C THR A 20 -2.60 -13.17 7.96
N SER A 21 -3.30 -12.99 9.08
CA SER A 21 -4.37 -12.03 9.18
C SER A 21 -3.87 -10.58 9.30
N ILE A 22 -4.67 -9.65 8.82
CA ILE A 22 -4.34 -8.21 8.86
C ILE A 22 -4.18 -7.69 10.29
N ASP A 23 -4.93 -8.24 11.25
CA ASP A 23 -4.78 -7.87 12.66
C ASP A 23 -3.38 -8.22 13.20
N ILE A 24 -2.77 -9.31 12.72
CA ILE A 24 -1.40 -9.69 13.06
C ILE A 24 -0.40 -8.79 12.34
N ILE A 25 -0.54 -8.62 11.03
CA ILE A 25 0.37 -7.78 10.21
C ILE A 25 0.41 -6.34 10.72
N SER A 26 -0.74 -5.78 11.10
CA SER A 26 -0.86 -4.39 11.55
C SER A 26 -0.42 -4.15 13.00
N ARG A 27 0.10 -5.16 13.71
CA ARG A 27 0.54 -5.00 15.11
C ARG A 27 1.69 -4.02 15.23
N SER A 28 1.56 -3.14 16.21
CA SER A 28 2.60 -2.18 16.55
C SER A 28 2.73 -2.08 18.05
N ASN A 29 3.94 -2.24 18.59
CA ASN A 29 4.22 -2.19 20.03
C ASN A 29 3.31 -3.12 20.87
N GLY A 30 3.01 -4.32 20.36
CA GLY A 30 2.20 -5.32 21.05
C GLY A 30 0.68 -5.08 21.02
N SER A 31 0.21 -4.04 20.32
CA SER A 31 -1.22 -3.78 20.13
C SER A 31 -1.62 -3.89 18.66
N THR A 32 -2.81 -4.44 18.41
CA THR A 32 -3.42 -4.49 17.09
C THR A 32 -3.85 -3.08 16.68
N PHE A 33 -3.44 -2.66 15.48
CA PHE A 33 -3.81 -1.37 14.94
C PHE A 33 -5.08 -1.46 14.08
N CYS A 34 -5.19 -2.49 13.26
CA CYS A 34 -6.34 -2.73 12.40
C CYS A 34 -6.92 -4.10 12.73
N ASP A 35 -8.06 -4.14 13.43
CA ASP A 35 -8.72 -5.38 13.84
C ASP A 35 -9.51 -5.97 12.65
N LEU A 36 -8.84 -6.74 11.82
CA LEU A 36 -9.38 -7.32 10.60
C LEU A 36 -8.84 -8.74 10.42
N PRO A 37 -9.70 -9.78 10.48
CA PRO A 37 -9.28 -11.18 10.35
C PRO A 37 -9.01 -11.62 8.91
N ASP A 38 -9.24 -10.75 7.93
CA ASP A 38 -8.98 -11.06 6.52
C ASP A 38 -7.49 -11.32 6.30
N MET A 39 -7.19 -12.28 5.40
CA MET A 39 -5.84 -12.76 5.16
C MET A 39 -5.12 -11.97 4.09
N ALA A 40 -3.82 -11.76 4.29
CA ALA A 40 -2.91 -11.17 3.30
C ALA A 40 -1.54 -11.84 3.41
N TYR A 41 -0.66 -11.61 2.44
CA TYR A 41 0.74 -11.99 2.58
C TYR A 41 1.46 -10.94 3.45
N SER A 42 2.11 -11.36 4.52
CA SER A 42 3.07 -10.54 5.26
C SER A 42 4.29 -10.32 4.38
N TYR A 43 4.44 -9.09 3.87
CA TYR A 43 5.52 -8.78 2.94
C TYR A 43 6.88 -8.68 3.64
N ASP A 44 6.87 -8.23 4.89
CA ASP A 44 8.06 -8.26 5.74
C ASP A 44 8.58 -9.69 5.94
N ASP A 45 7.70 -10.68 6.20
CA ASP A 45 8.09 -12.09 6.37
C ASP A 45 8.62 -12.69 5.04
N MET A 46 8.06 -12.27 3.90
CA MET A 46 8.55 -12.69 2.59
C MET A 46 9.99 -12.22 2.37
N VAL A 47 10.27 -10.94 2.65
CA VAL A 47 11.60 -10.36 2.55
C VAL A 47 12.55 -11.02 3.56
N GLU A 48 12.13 -11.18 4.80
CA GLU A 48 12.96 -11.83 5.84
C GLU A 48 13.37 -13.25 5.45
N ARG A 49 12.46 -14.02 4.87
CA ARG A 49 12.71 -15.37 4.37
C ARG A 49 13.73 -15.41 3.24
N ASP A 50 13.62 -14.50 2.26
CA ASP A 50 14.48 -14.50 1.08
C ASP A 50 15.88 -13.92 1.36
N PHE A 51 16.03 -13.11 2.42
CA PHE A 51 17.28 -12.45 2.83
C PHE A 51 17.80 -12.94 4.19
N VAL A 52 17.59 -14.22 4.51
CA VAL A 52 18.09 -14.82 5.76
C VAL A 52 19.61 -14.71 5.83
N GLY A 53 20.11 -14.07 6.91
CA GLY A 53 21.54 -13.91 7.14
C GLY A 53 22.24 -12.78 6.36
N GLU A 54 21.53 -12.04 5.54
CA GLU A 54 22.07 -10.87 4.86
C GLU A 54 22.07 -9.66 5.78
N GLN A 55 23.15 -8.84 5.72
CA GLN A 55 23.27 -7.63 6.51
C GLN A 55 22.35 -6.49 6.00
N GLU A 56 22.11 -6.46 4.68
CA GLU A 56 21.25 -5.51 4.04
C GLU A 56 20.09 -6.20 3.35
N ARG A 57 18.89 -5.82 3.70
CA ARG A 57 17.66 -6.29 3.07
C ARG A 57 16.82 -5.12 2.59
N PRO A 58 16.08 -5.26 1.47
CA PRO A 58 15.23 -4.19 0.97
C PRO A 58 14.16 -3.84 2.02
N LYS A 59 13.80 -2.57 2.05
CA LYS A 59 12.64 -2.13 2.81
C LYS A 59 11.37 -2.66 2.17
N SER A 60 10.49 -3.22 2.98
CA SER A 60 9.23 -3.83 2.58
C SER A 60 8.03 -3.06 3.11
N PHE A 61 6.89 -3.30 2.50
CA PHE A 61 5.60 -2.93 3.04
C PHE A 61 5.17 -3.94 4.10
N ASP A 62 4.15 -3.60 4.86
CA ASP A 62 3.64 -4.51 5.87
C ASP A 62 2.89 -5.69 5.22
N ALA A 63 2.08 -5.43 4.17
CA ALA A 63 1.33 -6.47 3.48
C ALA A 63 1.27 -6.31 1.96
N ILE A 64 1.07 -7.46 1.28
CA ILE A 64 0.68 -7.53 -0.12
C ILE A 64 -0.60 -8.35 -0.26
N SER A 65 -1.54 -7.89 -1.07
CA SER A 65 -2.76 -8.60 -1.39
C SER A 65 -3.14 -8.44 -2.86
N ILE A 66 -3.96 -9.34 -3.38
CA ILE A 66 -4.43 -9.28 -4.76
C ILE A 66 -5.95 -9.16 -4.74
N CYS A 67 -6.47 -8.12 -5.40
CA CYS A 67 -7.91 -7.91 -5.51
C CYS A 67 -8.28 -7.43 -6.93
N GLY A 68 -9.06 -8.23 -7.65
CA GLY A 68 -9.34 -8.00 -9.06
C GLY A 68 -8.05 -8.01 -9.89
N ILE A 69 -7.80 -6.94 -10.62
CA ILE A 69 -6.56 -6.75 -11.43
C ILE A 69 -5.44 -6.06 -10.65
N TYR A 70 -5.66 -5.73 -9.36
CA TYR A 70 -4.72 -4.97 -8.55
C TYR A 70 -3.87 -5.87 -7.68
N VAL A 71 -2.57 -5.60 -7.70
CA VAL A 71 -1.63 -5.97 -6.64
C VAL A 71 -1.54 -4.79 -5.69
N ASN A 72 -1.99 -4.97 -4.45
CA ASN A 72 -2.07 -3.92 -3.45
C ASN A 72 -0.89 -4.05 -2.49
N PHE A 73 -0.11 -2.99 -2.35
CA PHE A 73 0.86 -2.81 -1.28
C PHE A 73 0.19 -2.04 -0.15
N ILE A 74 0.18 -2.60 1.04
CA ILE A 74 -0.49 -2.02 2.20
C ILE A 74 0.55 -1.71 3.27
N GLU A 75 0.54 -0.47 3.75
CA GLU A 75 1.40 0.01 4.83
C GLU A 75 0.56 0.52 5.98
N PHE A 76 0.81 0.05 7.19
CA PHE A 76 0.09 0.45 8.40
C PHE A 76 0.92 1.43 9.24
N LYS A 77 0.33 2.56 9.63
CA LYS A 77 0.96 3.60 10.46
C LYS A 77 0.08 3.98 11.64
N SER A 78 0.31 3.31 12.77
CA SER A 78 -0.39 3.58 14.03
C SER A 78 0.01 4.92 14.67
N GLY A 79 1.21 5.41 14.36
CA GLY A 79 1.78 6.64 14.90
C GLY A 79 1.54 7.89 14.04
N LYS A 80 2.15 9.00 14.48
CA LYS A 80 2.09 10.29 13.79
C LYS A 80 2.91 10.27 12.49
N ILE A 81 2.32 10.69 11.38
CA ILE A 81 2.97 10.74 10.07
C ILE A 81 3.67 12.10 9.92
N ASN A 82 4.98 12.09 10.03
CA ASN A 82 5.84 13.26 9.85
C ASN A 82 6.61 13.19 8.51
N LYS A 83 7.55 14.12 8.29
CA LYS A 83 8.37 14.15 7.08
C LYS A 83 9.20 12.86 6.93
N LYS A 84 9.89 12.44 8.02
CA LYS A 84 10.72 11.22 8.01
C LYS A 84 9.89 9.99 7.65
N THR A 85 8.69 9.83 8.23
CA THR A 85 7.76 8.73 7.91
C THR A 85 7.41 8.72 6.42
N ARG A 86 7.16 9.88 5.83
CA ARG A 86 6.83 9.98 4.40
C ARG A 86 8.00 9.64 3.49
N ASP A 87 9.21 10.04 3.88
CA ASP A 87 10.42 9.72 3.11
C ASP A 87 10.72 8.20 3.20
N ASP A 88 10.48 7.61 4.36
CA ASP A 88 10.61 6.16 4.58
C ASP A 88 9.59 5.35 3.76
N ILE A 89 8.34 5.79 3.70
CA ILE A 89 7.31 5.18 2.84
C ILE A 89 7.72 5.24 1.36
N ARG A 90 8.32 6.34 0.90
CA ARG A 90 8.82 6.45 -0.49
C ARG A 90 9.91 5.44 -0.79
N LEU A 91 10.82 5.26 0.15
CA LEU A 91 11.91 4.29 0.02
C LEU A 91 11.35 2.86 -0.02
N LYS A 92 10.43 2.53 0.89
CA LYS A 92 9.70 1.26 0.87
C LYS A 92 9.02 1.02 -0.49
N LEU A 93 8.42 2.06 -1.08
CA LEU A 93 7.74 1.94 -2.38
C LEU A 93 8.73 1.57 -3.49
N ALA A 94 9.88 2.21 -3.53
CA ALA A 94 10.90 1.93 -4.53
C ALA A 94 11.53 0.54 -4.35
N GLU A 95 11.99 0.22 -3.14
CA GLU A 95 12.69 -1.03 -2.83
C GLU A 95 11.73 -2.23 -2.84
N GLY A 96 10.53 -2.08 -2.26
CA GLY A 96 9.52 -3.15 -2.24
C GLY A 96 9.03 -3.50 -3.64
N LEU A 97 8.77 -2.50 -4.50
CA LEU A 97 8.39 -2.78 -5.89
C LEU A 97 9.53 -3.47 -6.64
N HIS A 98 10.77 -2.99 -6.49
CA HIS A 98 11.93 -3.61 -7.10
C HIS A 98 12.09 -5.07 -6.68
N TYR A 99 11.93 -5.37 -5.40
CA TYR A 99 11.97 -6.73 -4.88
C TYR A 99 10.87 -7.61 -5.49
N LEU A 100 9.62 -7.13 -5.55
CA LEU A 100 8.52 -7.86 -6.18
C LEU A 100 8.84 -8.20 -7.65
N GLU A 101 9.21 -7.19 -8.43
CA GLU A 101 9.45 -7.36 -9.87
C GLU A 101 10.68 -8.24 -10.17
N ARG A 102 11.78 -8.04 -9.46
CA ARG A 102 13.07 -8.67 -9.79
C ARG A 102 13.31 -9.98 -9.08
N CYS A 103 12.90 -10.08 -7.81
CA CYS A 103 13.23 -11.24 -6.99
C CYS A 103 12.09 -12.25 -6.90
N ILE A 104 10.84 -11.79 -7.01
CA ILE A 104 9.67 -12.66 -6.91
C ILE A 104 9.14 -13.06 -8.28
N LEU A 105 8.79 -12.08 -9.09
CA LEU A 105 8.07 -12.31 -10.35
C LEU A 105 8.99 -12.44 -11.56
N HIS A 106 10.23 -11.94 -11.46
CA HIS A 106 11.20 -11.88 -12.56
C HIS A 106 10.67 -11.17 -13.82
N GLU A 107 9.66 -10.32 -13.67
CA GLU A 107 9.04 -9.55 -14.75
C GLU A 107 8.67 -8.15 -14.23
N SER A 108 8.75 -7.14 -15.10
CA SER A 108 8.37 -5.77 -14.77
C SER A 108 6.91 -5.48 -15.12
N PHE A 109 6.23 -4.72 -14.24
CA PHE A 109 4.87 -4.25 -14.47
C PHE A 109 4.77 -2.99 -15.33
N ILE A 110 5.89 -2.30 -15.59
CA ILE A 110 5.91 -0.95 -16.21
C ILE A 110 5.12 -0.85 -17.52
N ASN A 111 4.91 -1.94 -18.23
CA ASN A 111 4.14 -1.95 -19.47
C ASN A 111 3.04 -3.03 -19.46
N ASN A 112 2.64 -3.49 -18.29
CA ASN A 112 1.61 -4.53 -18.17
C ASN A 112 0.23 -3.92 -17.95
N ASN A 113 -0.55 -3.78 -19.04
CA ASN A 113 -1.91 -3.24 -18.97
C ASN A 113 -2.94 -4.16 -18.26
N ARG A 114 -2.55 -5.40 -17.92
CA ARG A 114 -3.44 -6.40 -17.30
C ARG A 114 -3.31 -6.45 -15.78
N ILE A 115 -2.22 -5.93 -15.24
CA ILE A 115 -1.95 -5.89 -13.81
C ILE A 115 -1.78 -4.43 -13.42
N LYS A 116 -2.47 -4.03 -12.37
CA LYS A 116 -2.40 -2.68 -11.81
C LYS A 116 -1.76 -2.73 -10.43
N LEU A 117 -0.92 -1.76 -10.15
CA LEU A 117 -0.30 -1.60 -8.84
C LEU A 117 -1.04 -0.53 -8.05
N ARG A 118 -1.43 -0.87 -6.81
CA ARG A 118 -2.05 0.08 -5.90
C ARG A 118 -1.28 0.14 -4.59
N PHE A 119 -1.01 1.34 -4.12
CA PHE A 119 -0.44 1.56 -2.81
C PHE A 119 -1.52 2.09 -1.85
N VAL A 120 -1.64 1.49 -0.67
CA VAL A 120 -2.62 1.84 0.36
C VAL A 120 -1.88 2.13 1.66
N LEU A 121 -1.91 3.40 2.08
CA LEU A 121 -1.44 3.79 3.41
C LEU A 121 -2.63 3.81 4.37
N VAL A 122 -2.63 2.90 5.34
CA VAL A 122 -3.61 2.88 6.43
C VAL A 122 -3.02 3.61 7.63
N TYR A 123 -3.65 4.71 8.06
CA TYR A 123 -3.11 5.56 9.11
C TYR A 123 -4.06 5.72 10.30
N SER A 124 -3.51 5.93 11.50
CA SER A 124 -4.31 6.22 12.69
C SER A 124 -4.97 7.59 12.61
N LYS A 125 -6.30 7.59 12.55
CA LYS A 125 -7.14 8.78 12.60
C LYS A 125 -6.85 9.60 13.85
N LYS A 126 -6.79 8.92 15.02
CA LYS A 126 -6.50 9.55 16.31
C LYS A 126 -5.13 10.24 16.35
N ALA A 127 -4.07 9.53 15.93
CA ALA A 127 -2.71 10.06 15.98
C ALA A 127 -2.47 11.21 14.99
N ASN A 128 -3.29 11.32 13.93
CA ASN A 128 -3.11 12.27 12.83
C ASN A 128 -4.23 13.29 12.67
N ALA A 129 -5.19 13.36 13.61
CA ALA A 129 -6.41 14.19 13.48
C ALA A 129 -6.12 15.66 13.15
N GLU A 130 -5.22 16.29 13.88
CA GLU A 130 -4.87 17.72 13.64
C GLU A 130 -4.24 17.94 12.27
N LEU A 131 -3.32 17.04 11.87
CA LEU A 131 -2.63 17.15 10.58
C LEU A 131 -3.57 16.91 9.40
N VAL A 132 -4.50 15.97 9.53
CA VAL A 132 -5.54 15.72 8.52
C VAL A 132 -6.44 16.94 8.39
N LEU A 133 -6.90 17.51 9.50
CA LEU A 133 -7.75 18.70 9.51
C LEU A 133 -7.04 19.93 8.88
N GLU A 134 -5.77 20.13 9.20
CA GLU A 134 -4.97 21.21 8.61
C GLU A 134 -4.86 21.05 7.09
N LYS A 135 -4.53 19.84 6.62
CA LYS A 135 -4.42 19.54 5.19
C LYS A 135 -5.77 19.67 4.46
N GLN A 136 -6.85 19.23 5.10
CA GLN A 136 -8.19 19.38 4.56
C GLN A 136 -8.56 20.86 4.38
N ARG A 137 -8.25 21.71 5.37
CA ARG A 137 -8.46 23.17 5.27
C ARG A 137 -7.63 23.81 4.14
N ARG A 138 -6.38 23.34 3.93
CA ARG A 138 -5.54 23.81 2.83
C ARG A 138 -6.13 23.40 1.47
N TYR A 139 -6.57 22.16 1.37
CA TYR A 139 -7.21 21.65 0.16
C TYR A 139 -8.50 22.43 -0.17
N GLN A 140 -9.35 22.68 0.81
CA GLN A 140 -10.57 23.48 0.61
C GLN A 140 -10.26 24.91 0.13
N ARG A 141 -9.21 25.55 0.65
CA ARG A 141 -8.77 26.85 0.14
C ARG A 141 -8.33 26.77 -1.32
N GLN A 142 -7.53 25.78 -1.67
CA GLN A 142 -7.10 25.55 -3.07
C GLN A 142 -8.29 25.26 -4.00
N LEU A 143 -9.29 24.51 -3.53
CA LEU A 143 -10.53 24.30 -4.26
C LEU A 143 -11.26 25.61 -4.56
N ASN A 144 -11.45 26.43 -3.56
CA ASN A 144 -12.15 27.71 -3.73
C ASN A 144 -11.39 28.65 -4.69
N GLU A 145 -10.06 28.58 -4.71
CA GLU A 145 -9.22 29.32 -5.68
C GLU A 145 -9.28 28.70 -7.08
N SER A 146 -9.42 27.37 -7.19
CA SER A 146 -9.42 26.63 -8.46
C SER A 146 -10.79 26.51 -9.13
N ILE A 147 -11.89 26.73 -8.41
CA ILE A 147 -13.27 26.80 -8.98
C ILE A 147 -13.37 27.86 -10.08
N LEU A 148 -12.47 28.85 -10.06
CA LEU A 148 -12.35 29.88 -11.11
C LEU A 148 -11.61 29.36 -12.36
N SER A 149 -10.96 28.22 -12.32
CA SER A 149 -10.28 27.59 -13.44
C SER A 149 -10.83 26.16 -13.63
N LEU A 150 -11.70 25.99 -14.62
CA LEU A 150 -12.37 24.74 -15.04
C LEU A 150 -11.40 23.53 -15.18
N GLY A 151 -10.97 22.92 -14.10
CA GLY A 151 -10.06 21.79 -14.08
C GLY A 151 -10.59 20.63 -13.23
N ASN A 152 -10.21 19.38 -13.57
CA ASN A 152 -10.46 18.20 -12.75
C ASN A 152 -9.84 18.38 -11.36
N ILE A 153 -10.67 18.35 -10.33
CA ILE A 153 -10.24 18.47 -8.94
C ILE A 153 -9.82 17.08 -8.47
N PRO A 154 -8.52 16.87 -8.11
CA PRO A 154 -8.08 15.58 -7.59
C PRO A 154 -8.80 15.23 -6.29
N GLU A 155 -9.09 13.96 -6.08
CA GLU A 155 -9.62 13.46 -4.80
C GLU A 155 -8.68 13.85 -3.65
N TYR A 156 -9.25 14.33 -2.54
CA TYR A 156 -8.45 14.67 -1.36
C TYR A 156 -7.80 13.43 -0.75
N GLN A 157 -6.49 13.46 -0.62
CA GLN A 157 -5.70 12.42 0.02
C GLN A 157 -4.74 13.06 1.03
N PRO A 158 -4.85 12.76 2.33
CA PRO A 158 -4.11 13.52 3.36
C PRO A 158 -2.60 13.30 3.35
N PHE A 159 -2.11 12.12 2.96
CA PHE A 159 -0.69 11.79 3.08
C PHE A 159 -0.04 11.35 1.78
N ILE A 160 -0.69 10.46 1.06
CA ILE A 160 -0.24 9.91 -0.20
C ILE A 160 -1.46 9.97 -1.09
N GLY A 161 -1.35 10.61 -2.18
CA GLY A 161 -2.48 10.69 -3.08
C GLY A 161 -2.38 11.89 -4.00
N GLY A 162 -3.23 11.83 -4.96
CA GLY A 162 -3.18 12.64 -6.15
C GLY A 162 -2.07 12.16 -7.07
N ASN A 163 -2.16 12.60 -8.28
CA ASN A 163 -1.32 12.25 -9.42
C ASN A 163 0.21 12.41 -9.17
N LYS A 164 0.61 13.00 -8.03
CA LYS A 164 2.03 13.23 -7.73
C LYS A 164 2.85 11.95 -7.53
N TYR A 165 2.24 10.86 -7.05
CA TYR A 165 2.94 9.59 -6.88
C TYR A 165 2.82 8.71 -8.13
N SER A 166 1.68 8.71 -8.80
CA SER A 166 1.51 8.04 -10.09
C SER A 166 2.19 8.80 -11.23
N GLU A 167 2.07 10.14 -11.29
CA GLU A 167 2.64 10.96 -12.37
C GLU A 167 4.13 11.23 -12.24
N LYS A 168 4.66 11.49 -11.01
CA LYS A 168 6.08 11.80 -10.83
C LYS A 168 6.99 10.59 -10.71
N PHE A 169 6.50 9.50 -10.16
CA PHE A 169 7.34 8.34 -9.88
C PHE A 169 6.99 7.12 -10.71
N HIS A 170 5.85 7.10 -11.40
CA HIS A 170 5.39 5.99 -12.26
C HIS A 170 5.47 4.60 -11.60
N TYR A 171 5.50 4.55 -10.25
CA TYR A 171 5.66 3.29 -9.53
C TYR A 171 4.34 2.54 -9.33
N VAL A 172 3.25 3.27 -9.22
CA VAL A 172 1.92 2.68 -8.97
C VAL A 172 0.85 3.39 -9.80
N ASP A 173 -0.18 2.63 -10.19
CA ASP A 173 -1.35 3.17 -10.92
C ASP A 173 -2.26 3.97 -10.00
N GLU A 174 -2.33 3.60 -8.72
CA GLU A 174 -3.19 4.24 -7.74
C GLU A 174 -2.52 4.29 -6.37
N ALA A 175 -2.68 5.42 -5.67
CA ALA A 175 -2.24 5.57 -4.29
C ALA A 175 -3.37 6.15 -3.43
N LYS A 176 -3.66 5.51 -2.30
CA LYS A 176 -4.72 5.90 -1.35
C LYS A 176 -4.17 6.04 0.06
N SER A 177 -4.70 7.05 0.78
CA SER A 177 -4.51 7.21 2.22
C SER A 177 -5.86 7.05 2.91
N LEU A 178 -6.01 6.03 3.70
CA LEU A 178 -7.24 5.69 4.41
C LEU A 178 -6.97 5.69 5.91
N ASN A 179 -7.90 6.17 6.71
CA ASN A 179 -7.82 5.84 8.14
C ASN A 179 -8.28 4.39 8.37
N GLU A 180 -8.05 3.88 9.58
CA GLU A 180 -8.37 2.50 9.95
C GLU A 180 -9.84 2.13 9.72
N GLU A 181 -10.77 3.05 10.02
CA GLU A 181 -12.23 2.84 9.84
C GLU A 181 -12.59 2.78 8.35
N GLU A 182 -12.05 3.69 7.54
CA GLU A 182 -12.25 3.74 6.09
C GLU A 182 -11.70 2.48 5.40
N PHE A 183 -10.53 2.01 5.84
CA PHE A 183 -9.92 0.80 5.30
C PHE A 183 -10.79 -0.42 5.58
N ILE A 184 -11.22 -0.62 6.84
CA ILE A 184 -12.11 -1.72 7.24
C ILE A 184 -13.43 -1.67 6.46
N ALA A 185 -14.04 -0.49 6.35
CA ALA A 185 -15.31 -0.31 5.63
C ALA A 185 -15.21 -0.60 4.12
N SER A 186 -14.02 -0.44 3.54
CA SER A 186 -13.79 -0.64 2.11
C SER A 186 -12.84 -1.80 1.78
N LYS A 187 -12.60 -2.70 2.74
CA LYS A 187 -11.62 -3.80 2.64
C LYS A 187 -11.75 -4.66 1.37
N SER A 188 -12.96 -4.93 0.92
CA SER A 188 -13.21 -5.73 -0.30
C SER A 188 -12.64 -5.12 -1.58
N LYS A 189 -12.22 -3.85 -1.56
CA LYS A 189 -11.52 -3.20 -2.67
C LYS A 189 -10.01 -3.46 -2.65
N TYR A 190 -9.47 -3.86 -1.51
CA TYR A 190 -8.04 -3.95 -1.27
C TYR A 190 -7.57 -5.35 -0.88
N ILE A 191 -8.43 -6.16 -0.28
CA ILE A 191 -8.13 -7.52 0.16
C ILE A 191 -9.04 -8.46 -0.63
N GLY A 192 -8.42 -9.33 -1.41
CA GLY A 192 -9.12 -10.38 -2.15
C GLY A 192 -8.95 -11.75 -1.46
N ASP A 193 -9.72 -12.73 -1.91
CA ASP A 193 -9.59 -14.10 -1.45
C ASP A 193 -8.25 -14.70 -1.88
N ILE A 194 -7.54 -15.29 -0.93
CA ILE A 194 -6.27 -16.00 -1.17
C ILE A 194 -6.52 -17.48 -1.54
N THR A 195 -7.76 -17.94 -1.46
CA THR A 195 -8.11 -19.32 -1.82
C THR A 195 -7.82 -19.57 -3.30
N MET A 196 -6.94 -20.53 -3.55
CA MET A 196 -6.76 -21.12 -4.88
C MET A 196 -8.01 -21.95 -5.21
N GLN A 197 -8.64 -21.67 -6.35
CA GLN A 197 -9.68 -22.53 -6.90
C GLN A 197 -9.05 -23.80 -7.49
#